data_4378f56926489a406d238e4a689d3905
#
_entry.id   4378f56926489a406d238e4a689d3905
#
_cell.length_a   1.000
_cell.length_b   1.000
_cell.length_c   1.000
_cell.angle_alpha   90.00
_cell.angle_beta   90.00
_cell.angle_gamma   90.00
#
_symmetry.space_group_name_H-M   'P 1'
#
loop_
_entity.id
_entity.type
_entity.pdbx_description
1 polymer ?
#
loop_
_entity_poly.entity_id
_entity_poly.type
_entity_poly.pdbx_seq_one_letter_code
_entity_poly.pdbx_strand_id
1 'polypeptide(L)'
;GGYFEPRERLYFSIGDKISSVWAEKDTFDINEEIHIHYQDGPGTPKDWVGFFLEGKDPNKDELDGFYYTYGATEGYITVKPGELPAGKYFCALYINDSYDEVSERIYITISDKSANRIETEKESLSYMLSGGVLNLQNNGYDTAEIFQTTGKRVIHTSLVSGNNQIDMNNLEN
;
A
#
# COMPACT_ATOMS: atom_id res chain seq x y z
N GLY A 1 10.33 33.00 54.87
CA GLY A 1 10.70 33.01 53.47
C GLY A 1 10.06 31.81 52.77
N GLY A 2 8.94 32.01 52.10
CA GLY A 2 8.33 30.95 51.30
C GLY A 2 8.93 30.98 49.91
N TYR A 3 9.51 29.88 49.48
CA TYR A 3 9.89 29.66 48.09
C TYR A 3 8.60 29.47 47.28
N PHE A 4 8.33 30.42 46.38
CA PHE A 4 7.33 30.20 45.32
C PHE A 4 7.97 29.30 44.26
N GLU A 5 7.54 28.07 44.15
CA GLU A 5 7.82 27.25 42.99
C GLU A 5 7.23 27.93 41.75
N PRO A 6 8.00 28.06 40.65
CA PRO A 6 7.43 28.57 39.41
C PRO A 6 6.36 27.61 38.95
N ARG A 7 5.10 28.05 38.97
CA ARG A 7 4.00 27.30 38.33
C ARG A 7 4.33 27.18 36.86
N GLU A 8 4.39 25.97 36.38
CA GLU A 8 4.43 25.72 34.94
C GLU A 8 3.32 26.51 34.26
N ARG A 9 3.70 27.41 33.38
CA ARG A 9 2.74 28.17 32.58
C ARG A 9 2.39 27.32 31.38
N LEU A 10 1.18 26.81 31.38
CA LEU A 10 0.60 26.20 30.18
C LEU A 10 0.27 27.36 29.22
N TYR A 11 1.01 27.47 28.14
CA TYR A 11 0.65 28.37 27.04
C TYR A 11 -0.21 27.59 26.08
N PHE A 12 -1.45 28.00 25.87
CA PHE A 12 -2.25 27.56 24.73
C PHE A 12 -2.80 28.80 24.05
N SER A 13 -2.68 28.83 22.74
CA SER A 13 -3.34 29.82 21.88
C SER A 13 -4.75 29.37 21.61
N ILE A 14 -5.71 30.26 21.94
CA ILE A 14 -7.10 30.08 21.53
C ILE A 14 -7.22 30.70 20.14
N GLY A 15 -7.21 29.87 19.10
CA GLY A 15 -7.41 30.33 17.72
C GLY A 15 -6.30 30.02 16.72
N ASP A 16 -5.22 29.34 17.12
CA ASP A 16 -4.26 28.84 16.16
C ASP A 16 -4.88 27.69 15.37
N LYS A 17 -4.99 27.86 14.06
CA LYS A 17 -5.40 26.80 13.17
C LYS A 17 -4.34 25.71 13.20
N ILE A 18 -4.78 24.49 13.41
CA ILE A 18 -3.88 23.32 13.34
C ILE A 18 -3.79 22.92 11.89
N SER A 19 -2.57 22.95 11.34
CA SER A 19 -2.33 22.46 9.99
C SER A 19 -2.73 20.99 9.88
N SER A 20 -3.37 20.64 8.78
CA SER A 20 -3.81 19.27 8.52
C SER A 20 -3.40 18.79 7.14
N VAL A 21 -3.18 17.49 7.01
CA VAL A 21 -2.99 16.80 5.73
C VAL A 21 -3.94 15.62 5.68
N TRP A 22 -4.43 15.26 4.48
CA TRP A 22 -5.26 14.08 4.28
C TRP A 22 -5.18 13.60 2.83
N ALA A 23 -5.55 12.36 2.60
CA ALA A 23 -5.72 11.75 1.29
C ALA A 23 -7.17 11.27 1.13
N GLU A 24 -7.63 11.08 -0.10
CA GLU A 24 -8.99 10.58 -0.37
C GLU A 24 -9.21 9.14 0.08
N LYS A 25 -8.11 8.37 0.18
CA LYS A 25 -8.08 6.98 0.66
C LYS A 25 -6.71 6.67 1.25
N ASP A 26 -6.58 5.52 1.89
CA ASP A 26 -5.36 5.06 2.54
C ASP A 26 -4.53 4.07 1.68
N THR A 27 -5.09 3.57 0.57
CA THR A 27 -4.42 2.59 -0.30
C THR A 27 -4.53 3.00 -1.77
N PHE A 28 -3.39 3.05 -2.44
CA PHE A 28 -3.24 3.45 -3.84
C PHE A 28 -2.51 2.37 -4.64
N ASP A 29 -2.76 2.31 -5.95
CA ASP A 29 -1.94 1.53 -6.87
C ASP A 29 -0.70 2.34 -7.29
N ILE A 30 0.44 1.67 -7.51
CA ILE A 30 1.69 2.35 -7.95
C ILE A 30 1.53 3.11 -9.28
N ASN A 31 0.56 2.70 -10.10
CA ASN A 31 0.24 3.34 -11.38
C ASN A 31 -0.86 4.41 -11.25
N GLU A 32 -1.26 4.75 -10.04
CA GLU A 32 -2.30 5.74 -9.76
C GLU A 32 -1.68 7.07 -9.35
N GLU A 33 -2.32 8.18 -9.75
CA GLU A 33 -1.98 9.51 -9.27
C GLU A 33 -2.54 9.68 -7.85
N ILE A 34 -1.73 10.21 -6.93
CA ILE A 34 -2.08 10.39 -5.52
C ILE A 34 -2.16 11.89 -5.23
N HIS A 35 -3.29 12.34 -4.71
CA HIS A 35 -3.45 13.69 -4.20
C HIS A 35 -3.39 13.69 -2.67
N ILE A 36 -2.44 14.47 -2.12
CA ILE A 36 -2.39 14.76 -0.69
C ILE A 36 -2.82 16.20 -0.51
N HIS A 37 -3.95 16.36 0.12
CA HIS A 37 -4.52 17.66 0.47
C HIS A 37 -3.90 18.20 1.75
N TYR A 38 -3.81 19.52 1.84
CA TYR A 38 -3.40 20.21 3.05
C TYR A 38 -4.24 21.46 3.28
N GLN A 39 -4.39 21.85 4.53
CA GLN A 39 -5.13 23.03 4.96
C GLN A 39 -4.52 23.65 6.19
N ASP A 40 -4.72 24.97 6.34
CA ASP A 40 -4.24 25.79 7.45
C ASP A 40 -2.71 25.70 7.64
N GLY A 41 -1.98 25.53 6.53
CA GLY A 41 -0.52 25.56 6.51
C GLY A 41 0.04 26.94 6.89
N PRO A 42 1.32 27.00 7.34
CA PRO A 42 1.95 28.26 7.76
C PRO A 42 2.05 29.31 6.66
N GLY A 43 2.08 28.92 5.39
CA GLY A 43 2.12 29.81 4.23
C GLY A 43 3.50 30.37 3.96
N THR A 44 4.57 29.76 4.43
CA THR A 44 5.92 30.16 4.04
C THR A 44 6.28 29.56 2.68
N PRO A 45 7.10 30.23 1.84
CA PRO A 45 7.42 29.77 0.49
C PRO A 45 8.06 28.38 0.41
N LYS A 46 8.63 27.92 1.53
CA LYS A 46 9.36 26.66 1.63
C LYS A 46 8.70 25.64 2.57
N ASP A 47 7.40 25.79 2.82
CA ASP A 47 6.62 24.74 3.42
C ASP A 47 6.47 23.59 2.43
N TRP A 48 6.48 22.36 2.92
CA TRP A 48 6.49 21.19 2.06
C TRP A 48 5.79 19.98 2.69
N VAL A 49 5.22 19.14 1.85
CA VAL A 49 4.68 17.83 2.25
C VAL A 49 5.76 16.79 1.98
N GLY A 50 6.15 16.06 3.01
CA GLY A 50 7.17 15.02 2.95
C GLY A 50 6.60 13.62 3.07
N PHE A 51 7.26 12.67 2.40
CA PHE A 51 6.93 11.24 2.43
C PHE A 51 8.12 10.45 2.95
N PHE A 52 7.86 9.60 3.92
CA PHE A 52 8.84 8.68 4.50
C PHE A 52 8.23 7.29 4.61
N LEU A 53 9.01 6.26 4.32
CA LEU A 53 8.61 4.89 4.62
C LEU A 53 8.30 4.74 6.11
N GLU A 54 7.28 3.96 6.42
CA GLU A 54 6.85 3.69 7.80
C GLU A 54 8.02 3.19 8.65
N GLY A 55 8.21 3.81 9.80
CA GLY A 55 9.31 3.52 10.73
C GLY A 55 10.55 4.39 10.57
N LYS A 56 10.66 5.20 9.50
CA LYS A 56 11.74 6.19 9.37
C LYS A 56 11.59 7.37 10.35
N ASP A 57 12.72 7.92 10.72
CA ASP A 57 12.82 9.16 11.51
C ASP A 57 13.21 10.32 10.57
N PRO A 58 12.35 11.32 10.32
CA PRO A 58 12.64 12.44 9.42
C PRO A 58 13.95 13.18 9.69
N ASN A 59 14.40 13.17 10.95
CA ASN A 59 15.64 13.86 11.35
C ASN A 59 16.91 13.03 11.13
N LYS A 60 16.79 11.76 10.73
CA LYS A 60 17.93 10.83 10.62
C LYS A 60 17.97 10.07 9.31
N ASP A 61 16.81 9.78 8.73
CA ASP A 61 16.68 8.91 7.58
C ASP A 61 16.45 9.73 6.31
N GLU A 62 16.81 9.13 5.17
CA GLU A 62 16.60 9.76 3.88
C GLU A 62 15.11 9.89 3.55
N LEU A 63 14.77 11.03 2.98
CA LEU A 63 13.46 11.37 2.47
C LEU A 63 13.13 10.54 1.21
N ASP A 64 11.92 9.99 1.14
CA ASP A 64 11.49 9.20 -0.02
C ASP A 64 10.82 10.07 -1.10
N GLY A 65 10.21 11.20 -0.71
CA GLY A 65 9.62 12.16 -1.63
C GLY A 65 9.19 13.44 -0.93
N PHE A 66 9.16 14.57 -1.65
CA PHE A 66 8.68 15.83 -1.10
C PHE A 66 8.13 16.75 -2.18
N TYR A 67 7.24 17.66 -1.76
CA TYR A 67 6.59 18.63 -2.64
C TYR A 67 6.36 19.94 -1.90
N TYR A 68 6.89 21.04 -2.44
CA TYR A 68 6.66 22.38 -1.87
C TYR A 68 5.23 22.85 -2.07
N THR A 69 4.70 23.57 -1.07
CA THR A 69 3.39 24.26 -1.16
C THR A 69 3.52 25.64 -1.81
N TYR A 70 4.75 26.14 -1.98
CA TYR A 70 5.06 27.47 -2.54
C TYR A 70 4.34 28.61 -1.85
N GLY A 71 4.12 28.52 -0.53
CA GLY A 71 3.48 29.54 0.26
C GLY A 71 1.94 29.48 0.25
N ALA A 72 1.35 28.48 -0.38
CA ALA A 72 -0.07 28.23 -0.24
C ALA A 72 -0.39 27.66 1.15
N THR A 73 -1.44 28.18 1.77
CA THR A 73 -1.90 27.69 3.09
C THR A 73 -2.88 26.54 2.98
N GLU A 74 -3.42 26.29 1.80
CA GLU A 74 -4.34 25.20 1.49
C GLU A 74 -4.21 24.77 0.03
N GLY A 75 -4.52 23.51 -0.25
CA GLY A 75 -4.45 22.95 -1.60
C GLY A 75 -4.19 21.46 -1.59
N TYR A 76 -3.57 20.97 -2.62
CA TYR A 76 -3.07 19.60 -2.71
C TYR A 76 -1.77 19.53 -3.48
N ILE A 77 -0.96 18.55 -3.18
CA ILE A 77 0.20 18.13 -3.98
C ILE A 77 -0.17 16.88 -4.77
N THR A 78 0.49 16.66 -5.89
CA THR A 78 0.27 15.51 -6.75
C THR A 78 1.54 14.65 -6.82
N VAL A 79 1.43 13.41 -6.39
CA VAL A 79 2.45 12.36 -6.62
C VAL A 79 2.05 11.62 -7.90
N LYS A 80 2.92 11.64 -8.90
CA LYS A 80 2.64 10.98 -10.17
C LYS A 80 2.86 9.46 -10.07
N PRO A 81 2.23 8.68 -10.96
CA PRO A 81 2.47 7.24 -11.04
C PRO A 81 3.95 6.88 -11.07
N GLY A 82 4.38 5.99 -10.17
CA GLY A 82 5.75 5.50 -10.09
C GLY A 82 6.77 6.43 -9.44
N GLU A 83 6.41 7.62 -9.00
CA GLU A 83 7.32 8.53 -8.28
C GLU A 83 7.71 8.00 -6.89
N LEU A 84 6.80 7.29 -6.22
CA LEU A 84 7.08 6.57 -4.99
C LEU A 84 6.97 5.06 -5.22
N PRO A 85 7.95 4.25 -4.79
CA PRO A 85 7.88 2.79 -4.84
C PRO A 85 6.70 2.22 -4.04
N ALA A 86 6.36 0.96 -4.28
CA ALA A 86 5.42 0.24 -3.43
C ALA A 86 5.94 0.16 -1.99
N GLY A 87 5.08 0.48 -1.03
CA GLY A 87 5.45 0.54 0.38
C GLY A 87 4.37 1.19 1.23
N LYS A 88 4.60 1.19 2.54
CA LYS A 88 3.80 1.96 3.49
C LYS A 88 4.54 3.24 3.84
N TYR A 89 3.87 4.36 3.72
CA TYR A 89 4.43 5.68 3.96
C TYR A 89 3.63 6.41 5.03
N PHE A 90 4.31 7.28 5.76
CA PHE A 90 3.64 8.40 6.39
C PHE A 90 3.99 9.67 5.64
N CYS A 91 3.06 10.64 5.65
CA CYS A 91 3.33 11.99 5.19
C CYS A 91 2.79 13.03 6.17
N ALA A 92 3.46 14.17 6.20
CA ALA A 92 3.13 15.32 7.04
C ALA A 92 3.50 16.63 6.32
N LEU A 93 2.97 17.73 6.82
CA LEU A 93 3.37 19.09 6.42
C LEU A 93 4.52 19.57 7.29
N TYR A 94 5.58 20.06 6.67
CA TYR A 94 6.80 20.56 7.27
C TYR A 94 6.96 22.05 6.99
N ILE A 95 7.55 22.80 7.93
CA ILE A 95 7.70 24.25 7.80
C ILE A 95 9.10 24.65 7.30
N ASN A 96 9.14 25.52 6.30
CA ASN A 96 10.30 26.35 5.91
C ASN A 96 11.62 25.58 5.78
N ASP A 97 11.68 24.53 4.94
CA ASP A 97 12.84 23.64 4.75
C ASP A 97 13.34 22.95 6.05
N SER A 98 12.59 23.01 7.14
CA SER A 98 12.91 22.25 8.34
C SER A 98 12.22 20.89 8.33
N TYR A 99 12.59 20.01 9.27
CA TYR A 99 11.90 18.78 9.57
C TYR A 99 10.92 18.91 10.74
N ASP A 100 10.54 20.17 11.06
CA ASP A 100 9.52 20.43 12.07
C ASP A 100 8.14 20.19 11.49
N GLU A 101 7.47 19.16 11.96
CA GLU A 101 6.12 18.80 11.54
C GLU A 101 5.11 19.80 12.11
N VAL A 102 4.25 20.36 11.26
CA VAL A 102 3.19 21.30 11.65
C VAL A 102 1.79 20.70 11.51
N SER A 103 1.69 19.48 11.00
CA SER A 103 0.46 18.67 10.96
C SER A 103 0.65 17.33 11.66
N GLU A 104 -0.44 16.66 11.99
CA GLU A 104 -0.39 15.23 12.30
C GLU A 104 0.03 14.42 11.05
N ARG A 105 0.65 13.27 11.29
CA ARG A 105 1.01 12.32 10.23
C ARG A 105 -0.22 11.58 9.74
N ILE A 106 -0.34 11.41 8.43
CA ILE A 106 -1.25 10.44 7.84
C ILE A 106 -0.44 9.28 7.25
N TYR A 107 -1.07 8.12 7.14
CA TYR A 107 -0.45 6.91 6.62
C TYR A 107 -1.14 6.48 5.34
N ILE A 108 -0.33 6.17 4.31
CA ILE A 108 -0.82 5.64 3.04
C ILE A 108 -0.02 4.39 2.66
N THR A 109 -0.68 3.51 1.90
CA THR A 109 -0.04 2.32 1.32
C THR A 109 -0.05 2.45 -0.19
N ILE A 110 1.11 2.31 -0.82
CA ILE A 110 1.24 2.19 -2.27
C ILE A 110 1.50 0.72 -2.59
N SER A 111 0.61 0.11 -3.36
CA SER A 111 0.65 -1.30 -3.72
C SER A 111 0.97 -1.48 -5.20
N ASP A 112 1.85 -2.40 -5.51
CA ASP A 112 2.04 -2.87 -6.88
C ASP A 112 1.11 -4.06 -7.14
N LYS A 113 -0.07 -3.78 -7.68
CA LYS A 113 -1.02 -4.83 -8.05
C LYS A 113 -0.58 -5.61 -9.29
N SER A 114 0.39 -5.10 -10.05
CA SER A 114 0.93 -5.84 -11.19
C SER A 114 1.78 -7.03 -10.74
N ALA A 115 2.44 -6.93 -9.57
CA ALA A 115 3.13 -8.07 -8.96
C ALA A 115 2.17 -9.20 -8.52
N ASN A 116 0.95 -8.85 -8.09
CA ASN A 116 -0.10 -9.82 -7.77
C ASN A 116 -0.85 -10.35 -9.00
N ARG A 117 -0.74 -9.67 -10.15
CA ARG A 117 -1.44 -10.08 -11.38
C ARG A 117 -0.85 -11.35 -11.99
N ILE A 118 0.41 -11.67 -11.67
CA ILE A 118 1.05 -12.92 -12.12
C ILE A 118 0.51 -14.13 -11.35
N GLU A 119 0.07 -13.95 -10.09
CA GLU A 119 -0.53 -15.04 -9.31
C GLU A 119 -2.05 -15.19 -9.54
N THR A 120 -2.78 -14.12 -9.85
CA THR A 120 -4.24 -14.18 -10.07
C THR A 120 -4.63 -14.63 -11.47
N GLU A 121 -3.78 -14.51 -12.48
CA GLU A 121 -4.07 -15.11 -13.80
C GLU A 121 -3.84 -16.63 -13.84
N LYS A 122 -3.14 -17.21 -12.83
CA LYS A 122 -3.05 -18.66 -12.65
C LYS A 122 -4.28 -19.27 -11.97
N GLU A 123 -5.16 -18.48 -11.40
CA GLU A 123 -6.30 -18.97 -10.60
C GLU A 123 -7.62 -19.18 -11.37
N SER A 124 -7.61 -19.35 -12.66
CA SER A 124 -8.83 -19.81 -13.34
C SER A 124 -8.76 -21.26 -13.78
N LEU A 125 -8.28 -22.14 -12.91
CA LEU A 125 -8.51 -23.56 -13.08
C LEU A 125 -9.96 -23.86 -12.69
N SER A 126 -10.85 -23.96 -13.65
CA SER A 126 -12.18 -24.51 -13.41
C SER A 126 -12.17 -26.01 -13.64
N TYR A 127 -12.82 -26.74 -12.77
CA TYR A 127 -12.89 -28.19 -12.87
C TYR A 127 -14.30 -28.71 -12.64
N MET A 128 -14.61 -29.84 -13.26
CA MET A 128 -15.82 -30.59 -13.05
C MET A 128 -15.51 -32.09 -13.04
N LEU A 129 -15.90 -32.78 -11.99
CA LEU A 129 -15.83 -34.24 -11.90
C LEU A 129 -17.20 -34.81 -12.27
N SER A 130 -17.28 -35.61 -13.33
CA SER A 130 -18.50 -36.26 -13.78
C SER A 130 -18.19 -37.63 -14.37
N GLY A 131 -18.91 -38.66 -13.94
CA GLY A 131 -18.76 -40.03 -14.45
C GLY A 131 -17.36 -40.62 -14.31
N GLY A 132 -16.61 -40.23 -13.27
CA GLY A 132 -15.23 -40.68 -13.07
C GLY A 132 -14.19 -39.97 -13.96
N VAL A 133 -14.59 -38.92 -14.68
CA VAL A 133 -13.67 -38.10 -15.48
C VAL A 133 -13.57 -36.70 -14.87
N LEU A 134 -12.35 -36.26 -14.57
CA LEU A 134 -12.05 -34.91 -14.15
C LEU A 134 -11.79 -34.05 -15.39
N ASN A 135 -12.67 -33.13 -15.66
CA ASN A 135 -12.52 -32.13 -16.72
C ASN A 135 -11.88 -30.87 -16.14
N LEU A 136 -10.78 -30.42 -16.71
CA LEU A 136 -10.03 -29.24 -16.29
C LEU A 136 -9.99 -28.22 -17.42
N GLN A 137 -10.44 -27.00 -17.16
CA GLN A 137 -10.17 -25.86 -18.04
C GLN A 137 -8.86 -25.24 -17.60
N ASN A 138 -7.80 -25.47 -18.36
CA ASN A 138 -6.45 -25.02 -18.05
C ASN A 138 -6.10 -23.72 -18.78
N ASN A 139 -5.68 -22.70 -18.01
CA ASN A 139 -5.28 -21.39 -18.54
C ASN A 139 -3.83 -21.02 -18.14
N GLY A 140 -2.94 -22.02 -18.07
CA GLY A 140 -1.52 -21.68 -17.86
C GLY A 140 -0.71 -22.61 -16.97
N TYR A 141 -1.22 -23.81 -16.62
CA TYR A 141 -0.45 -24.82 -15.91
C TYR A 141 0.13 -25.86 -16.87
N ASP A 142 1.34 -26.34 -16.60
CA ASP A 142 2.02 -27.34 -17.42
C ASP A 142 1.68 -28.78 -17.02
N THR A 143 1.34 -28.98 -15.73
CA THR A 143 1.11 -30.30 -15.17
C THR A 143 -0.02 -30.30 -14.15
N ALA A 144 -0.66 -31.46 -13.95
CA ALA A 144 -1.56 -31.73 -12.83
C ALA A 144 -1.06 -32.94 -12.03
N GLU A 145 -1.18 -32.83 -10.71
CA GLU A 145 -0.93 -33.92 -9.80
C GLU A 145 -2.15 -34.14 -8.90
N ILE A 146 -2.53 -35.41 -8.74
CA ILE A 146 -3.66 -35.80 -7.90
C ILE A 146 -3.14 -36.72 -6.78
N PHE A 147 -3.59 -36.43 -5.57
CA PHE A 147 -3.20 -37.16 -4.36
C PHE A 147 -4.41 -37.77 -3.68
N GLN A 148 -4.24 -38.93 -3.09
CA GLN A 148 -5.20 -39.49 -2.12
C GLN A 148 -5.16 -38.65 -0.83
N THR A 149 -6.18 -38.77 -0.01
CA THR A 149 -6.25 -38.14 1.33
C THR A 149 -5.11 -38.60 2.27
N THR A 150 -4.49 -39.74 1.97
CA THR A 150 -3.31 -40.27 2.66
C THR A 150 -2.00 -39.58 2.27
N GLY A 151 -2.02 -38.68 1.28
CA GLY A 151 -0.85 -37.99 0.72
C GLY A 151 -0.12 -38.77 -0.40
N LYS A 152 -0.58 -39.96 -0.78
CA LYS A 152 -0.01 -40.73 -1.88
C LYS A 152 -0.44 -40.10 -3.20
N ARG A 153 0.55 -39.73 -4.07
CA ARG A 153 0.27 -39.26 -5.43
C ARG A 153 -0.23 -40.42 -6.31
N VAL A 154 -1.34 -40.22 -6.97
CA VAL A 154 -2.01 -41.22 -7.81
C VAL A 154 -1.99 -40.87 -9.27
N ILE A 155 -1.96 -39.60 -9.63
CA ILE A 155 -1.84 -39.15 -11.01
C ILE A 155 -0.79 -38.04 -11.10
N HIS A 156 0.02 -38.09 -12.17
CA HIS A 156 0.84 -36.99 -12.65
C HIS A 156 0.67 -36.93 -14.16
N THR A 157 0.22 -35.80 -14.70
CA THR A 157 -0.02 -35.65 -16.12
C THR A 157 0.32 -34.25 -16.61
N SER A 158 0.77 -34.17 -17.86
CA SER A 158 0.95 -32.87 -18.52
C SER A 158 -0.40 -32.31 -18.94
N LEU A 159 -0.55 -31.02 -18.89
CA LEU A 159 -1.73 -30.28 -19.31
C LEU A 159 -1.45 -29.51 -20.61
N VAL A 160 -2.48 -29.38 -21.44
CA VAL A 160 -2.47 -28.47 -22.58
C VAL A 160 -3.35 -27.26 -22.29
N SER A 161 -3.13 -26.15 -22.95
CA SER A 161 -4.02 -24.99 -22.85
C SER A 161 -5.44 -25.36 -23.29
N GLY A 162 -6.45 -24.95 -22.52
CA GLY A 162 -7.84 -25.28 -22.76
C GLY A 162 -8.33 -26.50 -21.98
N ASN A 163 -9.22 -27.30 -22.60
CA ASN A 163 -9.85 -28.45 -21.95
C ASN A 163 -8.92 -29.65 -21.86
N ASN A 164 -8.77 -30.19 -20.66
CA ASN A 164 -8.07 -31.43 -20.37
C ASN A 164 -9.04 -32.39 -19.69
N GLN A 165 -8.90 -33.69 -19.98
CA GLN A 165 -9.68 -34.76 -19.37
C GLN A 165 -8.76 -35.78 -18.70
N ILE A 166 -8.99 -36.05 -17.44
CA ILE A 166 -8.22 -37.02 -16.67
C ILE A 166 -9.19 -38.12 -16.19
N ASP A 167 -8.91 -39.37 -16.60
CA ASP A 167 -9.69 -40.52 -16.18
C ASP A 167 -9.34 -40.87 -14.73
N MET A 168 -10.35 -40.84 -13.85
CA MET A 168 -10.26 -41.13 -12.44
C MET A 168 -10.78 -42.50 -12.09
N ASN A 169 -11.31 -43.29 -13.05
CA ASN A 169 -11.96 -44.59 -12.75
C ASN A 169 -10.97 -45.69 -12.34
N ASN A 170 -9.69 -45.54 -12.69
CA ASN A 170 -8.66 -46.53 -12.41
C ASN A 170 -7.81 -46.21 -11.17
N LEU A 171 -8.27 -45.30 -10.32
CA LEU A 171 -7.58 -45.00 -9.05
C LEU A 171 -7.88 -46.17 -8.07
N GLU A 172 -6.89 -47.02 -7.85
CA GLU A 172 -6.99 -48.07 -6.82
C GLU A 172 -7.16 -47.44 -5.44
N ASN A 173 -8.13 -47.95 -4.67
CA ASN A 173 -8.42 -47.57 -3.28
C ASN A 173 -7.26 -47.96 -2.34
#